data_ae588788fc4f18da00ab294658796a67
#
_entry.id   ae588788fc4f18da00ab294658796a67
#
_cell.length_a   1.000
_cell.length_b   1.000
_cell.length_c   1.000
_cell.angle_alpha   90.00
_cell.angle_beta   90.00
_cell.angle_gamma   90.00
#
_symmetry.space_group_name_H-M   'P 1'
#
loop_
_entity.id
_entity.type
_entity.pdbx_description
1 polymer ?
#
loop_
_entity_poly.entity_id
_entity_poly.type
_entity_poly.pdbx_seq_one_letter_code
_entity_poly.pdbx_strand_id
1 'polypeptide(L)'
;MSEVVIVGAGGHARVVADALVSRGVQVRGFVDPSVPIGSDVGGFPVLGDDSWLINNPSTLVCLGIGATKDVALRERIFGSLADQRVIGCTHATAIIGTATRIHATAQVLAGCIINHSAFVGANTVLYTGSIIEHDCVIGEHSYLSPRVTLCGGVKVGARVFIGAGATVLPNVKIGDGATIAAGAVVTSDVDANRTVMGVPAKVVDSPR
;
A
#
# COMPACT_ATOMS: atom_id res chain seq x y z
N MET A 1 14.87 -3.76 21.09
CA MET A 1 13.78 -3.44 20.13
C MET A 1 14.13 -4.12 18.81
N SER A 2 13.16 -4.74 18.14
CA SER A 2 13.45 -5.42 16.87
C SER A 2 13.70 -4.38 15.77
N GLU A 3 14.81 -4.50 15.07
CA GLU A 3 15.13 -3.66 13.92
C GLU A 3 14.40 -4.16 12.67
N VAL A 4 13.98 -3.24 11.81
CA VAL A 4 13.29 -3.52 10.54
C VAL A 4 14.19 -3.14 9.37
N VAL A 5 14.25 -4.00 8.37
CA VAL A 5 14.89 -3.72 7.08
C VAL A 5 13.80 -3.48 6.03
N ILE A 6 14.01 -2.50 5.17
CA ILE A 6 13.05 -2.15 4.12
C ILE A 6 13.56 -2.70 2.78
N VAL A 7 12.71 -3.45 2.08
CA VAL A 7 13.02 -4.02 0.76
C VAL A 7 12.66 -3.01 -0.33
N GLY A 8 13.66 -2.54 -1.06
CA GLY A 8 13.61 -1.41 -1.97
C GLY A 8 14.14 -0.13 -1.32
N ALA A 9 14.79 0.74 -2.09
CA ALA A 9 15.38 2.01 -1.63
C ALA A 9 14.85 3.24 -2.40
N GLY A 10 13.71 3.11 -3.07
CA GLY A 10 13.09 4.17 -3.85
C GLY A 10 12.28 5.18 -3.02
N GLY A 11 11.49 6.01 -3.70
CA GLY A 11 10.64 7.02 -3.05
C GLY A 11 9.65 6.45 -2.04
N HIS A 12 8.97 5.35 -2.38
CA HIS A 12 8.03 4.70 -1.47
C HIS A 12 8.73 4.13 -0.22
N ALA A 13 9.93 3.56 -0.39
CA ALA A 13 10.71 3.02 0.73
C ALA A 13 11.03 4.08 1.79
N ARG A 14 11.35 5.31 1.36
CA ARG A 14 11.56 6.44 2.29
C ARG A 14 10.29 6.81 3.06
N VAL A 15 9.15 6.82 2.40
CA VAL A 15 7.84 7.08 3.06
C VAL A 15 7.50 5.97 4.06
N VAL A 16 7.84 4.71 3.75
CA VAL A 16 7.70 3.58 4.69
C VAL A 16 8.64 3.75 5.88
N ALA A 17 9.89 4.19 5.65
CA ALA A 17 10.84 4.49 6.73
C ALA A 17 10.28 5.56 7.68
N ASP A 18 9.75 6.67 7.14
CA ASP A 18 9.11 7.72 7.94
C ASP A 18 7.94 7.17 8.78
N ALA A 19 7.10 6.30 8.18
CA ALA A 19 5.99 5.70 8.89
C ALA A 19 6.44 4.80 10.07
N LEU A 20 7.48 4.00 9.87
CA LEU A 20 8.08 3.17 10.94
C LEU A 20 8.69 4.03 12.05
N VAL A 21 9.52 5.00 11.68
CA VAL A 21 10.20 5.91 12.63
C VAL A 21 9.19 6.73 13.43
N SER A 22 8.09 7.17 12.82
CA SER A 22 7.03 7.91 13.52
C SER A 22 6.43 7.15 14.71
N ARG A 23 6.55 5.82 14.73
CA ARG A 23 6.11 4.93 15.81
C ARG A 23 7.26 4.46 16.72
N GLY A 24 8.46 5.02 16.56
CA GLY A 24 9.64 4.62 17.32
C GLY A 24 10.23 3.27 16.91
N VAL A 25 9.86 2.75 15.74
CA VAL A 25 10.45 1.53 15.19
C VAL A 25 11.82 1.87 14.62
N GLN A 26 12.83 1.07 14.98
CA GLN A 26 14.19 1.25 14.47
C GLN A 26 14.28 0.68 13.05
N VAL A 27 14.62 1.54 12.09
CA VAL A 27 14.95 1.14 10.72
C VAL A 27 16.45 0.91 10.65
N ARG A 28 16.87 -0.32 10.31
CA ARG A 28 18.27 -0.68 10.16
C ARG A 28 18.86 -0.17 8.84
N GLY A 29 18.06 -0.15 7.78
CA GLY A 29 18.47 0.26 6.44
C GLY A 29 17.60 -0.36 5.36
N PHE A 30 18.08 -0.25 4.13
CA PHE A 30 17.43 -0.75 2.93
C PHE A 30 18.18 -1.91 2.31
N VAL A 31 17.45 -2.78 1.60
CA VAL A 31 18.02 -3.79 0.69
C VAL A 31 17.49 -3.49 -0.70
N ASP A 32 18.40 -3.23 -1.66
CA ASP A 32 18.05 -2.89 -3.04
C ASP A 32 19.19 -3.27 -4.00
N PRO A 33 18.94 -4.13 -5.01
CA PRO A 33 19.98 -4.56 -5.94
C PRO A 33 20.46 -3.46 -6.90
N SER A 34 19.73 -2.35 -7.00
CA SER A 34 20.02 -1.26 -7.94
C SER A 34 20.77 -0.09 -7.31
N VAL A 35 20.94 -0.08 -5.99
CA VAL A 35 21.60 1.01 -5.25
C VAL A 35 22.89 0.50 -4.61
N PRO A 36 24.03 1.20 -4.75
CA PRO A 36 25.31 0.75 -4.19
C PRO A 36 25.25 0.56 -2.67
N ILE A 37 25.85 -0.53 -2.19
CA ILE A 37 25.96 -0.83 -0.76
C ILE A 37 26.68 0.31 -0.05
N GLY A 38 26.17 0.69 1.13
CA GLY A 38 26.69 1.80 1.92
C GLY A 38 26.18 3.19 1.51
N SER A 39 25.40 3.29 0.40
CA SER A 39 24.75 4.55 0.03
C SER A 39 23.80 5.00 1.14
N ASP A 40 23.79 6.30 1.43
CA ASP A 40 22.76 6.91 2.30
C ASP A 40 21.49 7.15 1.51
N VAL A 41 20.36 6.67 2.03
CA VAL A 41 19.04 6.89 1.49
C VAL A 41 18.15 7.47 2.60
N GLY A 42 18.07 8.80 2.66
CA GLY A 42 17.24 9.49 3.66
C GLY A 42 17.68 9.26 5.11
N GLY A 43 18.99 9.15 5.35
CA GLY A 43 19.59 8.95 6.67
C GLY A 43 19.76 7.47 7.07
N PHE A 44 19.48 6.52 6.17
CA PHE A 44 19.65 5.09 6.42
C PHE A 44 20.52 4.45 5.34
N PRO A 45 21.41 3.50 5.70
CA PRO A 45 22.29 2.85 4.75
C PRO A 45 21.57 1.82 3.87
N VAL A 46 22.08 1.61 2.66
CA VAL A 46 21.80 0.41 1.88
C VAL A 46 22.70 -0.71 2.38
N LEU A 47 22.11 -1.80 2.86
CA LEU A 47 22.79 -2.91 3.52
C LEU A 47 23.32 -3.96 2.54
N GLY A 48 22.68 -4.08 1.39
CA GLY A 48 23.00 -5.07 0.38
C GLY A 48 21.89 -5.21 -0.67
N ASP A 49 22.03 -6.27 -1.44
CA ASP A 49 21.03 -6.76 -2.39
C ASP A 49 20.15 -7.87 -1.77
N ASP A 50 19.40 -8.59 -2.59
CA ASP A 50 18.49 -9.66 -2.13
C ASP A 50 19.22 -10.79 -1.38
N SER A 51 20.53 -11.01 -1.65
CA SER A 51 21.34 -12.03 -0.93
C SER A 51 21.52 -11.68 0.54
N TRP A 52 21.44 -10.41 0.90
CA TRP A 52 21.51 -9.98 2.29
C TRP A 52 20.35 -10.58 3.11
N LEU A 53 19.12 -10.64 2.54
CA LEU A 53 17.96 -11.24 3.22
C LEU A 53 18.14 -12.75 3.42
N ILE A 54 18.68 -13.45 2.42
CA ILE A 54 18.95 -14.89 2.49
C ILE A 54 19.91 -15.19 3.66
N ASN A 55 20.91 -14.34 3.85
CA ASN A 55 21.90 -14.48 4.94
C ASN A 55 21.37 -13.98 6.30
N ASN A 56 20.20 -13.34 6.35
CA ASN A 56 19.60 -12.78 7.56
C ASN A 56 18.10 -13.18 7.69
N PRO A 57 17.74 -14.47 7.72
CA PRO A 57 16.36 -14.94 7.58
C PRO A 57 15.44 -14.59 8.76
N SER A 58 15.99 -14.28 9.93
CA SER A 58 15.21 -13.88 11.10
C SER A 58 14.84 -12.39 11.15
N THR A 59 15.30 -11.58 10.19
CA THR A 59 15.07 -10.15 10.17
C THR A 59 13.61 -9.82 9.88
N LEU A 60 13.07 -8.82 10.59
CA LEU A 60 11.78 -8.23 10.22
C LEU A 60 11.97 -7.39 8.96
N VAL A 61 11.11 -7.61 7.96
CA VAL A 61 11.16 -6.86 6.71
C VAL A 61 9.87 -6.10 6.46
N CYS A 62 9.98 -4.91 5.90
CA CYS A 62 8.85 -4.13 5.41
C CYS A 62 9.05 -3.83 3.92
N LEU A 63 7.99 -3.97 3.11
CA LEU A 63 8.10 -3.82 1.67
C LEU A 63 8.10 -2.35 1.27
N GLY A 64 9.21 -1.85 0.73
CA GLY A 64 9.41 -0.47 0.24
C GLY A 64 9.12 -0.28 -1.27
N ILE A 65 8.45 -1.24 -1.91
CA ILE A 65 8.11 -1.17 -3.32
C ILE A 65 6.74 -0.52 -3.49
N GLY A 66 6.67 0.57 -4.23
CA GLY A 66 5.43 1.24 -4.59
C GLY A 66 4.77 0.63 -5.84
N ALA A 67 3.67 1.25 -6.27
CA ALA A 67 3.01 0.97 -7.54
C ALA A 67 2.67 2.29 -8.25
N THR A 68 2.66 2.28 -9.60
CA THR A 68 2.35 3.47 -10.41
C THR A 68 1.07 3.33 -11.22
N LYS A 69 0.72 2.15 -11.67
CA LYS A 69 -0.52 1.85 -12.41
C LYS A 69 -0.92 0.39 -12.33
N ASP A 70 -0.04 -0.49 -11.87
CA ASP A 70 -0.36 -1.86 -11.54
C ASP A 70 0.39 -2.29 -10.27
N VAL A 71 -0.03 -3.35 -9.68
CA VAL A 71 0.49 -3.86 -8.40
C VAL A 71 1.33 -5.14 -8.57
N ALA A 72 1.50 -5.63 -9.79
CA ALA A 72 2.08 -6.95 -10.06
C ALA A 72 3.53 -7.07 -9.56
N LEU A 73 4.36 -6.03 -9.76
CA LEU A 73 5.73 -6.04 -9.25
C LEU A 73 5.76 -6.16 -7.73
N ARG A 74 4.93 -5.36 -7.04
CA ARG A 74 4.85 -5.37 -5.59
C ARG A 74 4.35 -6.73 -5.06
N GLU A 75 3.31 -7.30 -5.69
CA GLU A 75 2.78 -8.63 -5.35
C GLU A 75 3.84 -9.72 -5.52
N ARG A 76 4.56 -9.73 -6.65
CA ARG A 76 5.64 -10.69 -6.91
C ARG A 76 6.76 -10.62 -5.88
N ILE A 77 7.22 -9.40 -5.54
CA ILE A 77 8.29 -9.23 -4.54
C ILE A 77 7.76 -9.63 -3.15
N PHE A 78 6.52 -9.29 -2.81
CA PHE A 78 5.92 -9.74 -1.56
C PHE A 78 5.89 -11.28 -1.47
N GLY A 79 5.52 -11.96 -2.56
CA GLY A 79 5.54 -13.43 -2.64
C GLY A 79 6.93 -14.03 -2.48
N SER A 80 7.98 -13.39 -3.00
CA SER A 80 9.36 -13.85 -2.83
C SER A 80 9.89 -13.73 -1.38
N LEU A 81 9.19 -12.99 -0.53
CA LEU A 81 9.54 -12.82 0.89
C LEU A 81 8.79 -13.81 1.81
N ALA A 82 8.19 -14.89 1.28
CA ALA A 82 7.37 -15.82 2.05
C ALA A 82 8.13 -16.45 3.24
N ASP A 83 9.44 -16.64 3.12
CA ASP A 83 10.30 -17.18 4.17
C ASP A 83 10.79 -16.11 5.16
N GLN A 84 10.44 -14.84 4.94
CA GLN A 84 10.79 -13.72 5.79
C GLN A 84 9.64 -13.34 6.73
N ARG A 85 9.97 -12.67 7.82
CA ARG A 85 8.97 -12.10 8.75
C ARG A 85 8.49 -10.74 8.23
N VAL A 86 7.57 -10.75 7.26
CA VAL A 86 7.06 -9.52 6.64
C VAL A 86 6.08 -8.80 7.57
N ILE A 87 6.30 -7.51 7.77
CA ILE A 87 5.40 -6.61 8.50
C ILE A 87 4.96 -5.44 7.63
N GLY A 88 3.82 -4.87 7.95
CA GLY A 88 3.39 -3.56 7.44
C GLY A 88 3.88 -2.42 8.32
N CYS A 89 3.31 -1.25 8.08
CA CYS A 89 3.53 -0.07 8.93
C CYS A 89 2.25 0.75 9.08
N THR A 90 2.13 1.46 10.18
CA THR A 90 1.06 2.44 10.39
C THR A 90 1.69 3.73 10.90
N HIS A 91 1.58 4.82 10.16
CA HIS A 91 2.12 6.11 10.56
C HIS A 91 1.42 6.64 11.83
N ALA A 92 2.15 7.35 12.69
CA ALA A 92 1.62 7.85 13.96
C ALA A 92 0.43 8.81 13.80
N THR A 93 0.32 9.50 12.67
CA THR A 93 -0.79 10.43 12.38
C THR A 93 -1.99 9.77 11.70
N ALA A 94 -1.98 8.45 11.48
CA ALA A 94 -3.15 7.75 11.00
C ALA A 94 -4.21 7.66 12.09
N ILE A 95 -5.47 7.93 11.73
CA ILE A 95 -6.63 7.82 12.63
C ILE A 95 -7.36 6.52 12.28
N ILE A 96 -7.48 5.64 13.26
CA ILE A 96 -8.09 4.32 13.06
C ILE A 96 -9.29 4.19 13.99
N GLY A 97 -10.46 4.01 13.40
CA GLY A 97 -11.74 3.81 14.09
C GLY A 97 -11.83 2.45 14.78
N THR A 98 -12.75 2.35 15.71
CA THR A 98 -13.02 1.11 16.45
C THR A 98 -13.53 0.01 15.54
N ALA A 99 -13.33 -1.26 15.93
CA ALA A 99 -13.69 -2.46 15.17
C ALA A 99 -13.03 -2.58 13.77
N THR A 100 -12.10 -1.69 13.42
CA THR A 100 -11.31 -1.77 12.20
C THR A 100 -10.33 -2.94 12.27
N ARG A 101 -10.19 -3.69 11.20
CA ARG A 101 -9.25 -4.80 11.08
C ARG A 101 -8.27 -4.52 9.95
N ILE A 102 -7.00 -4.40 10.30
CA ILE A 102 -5.90 -4.15 9.36
C ILE A 102 -4.97 -5.36 9.41
N HIS A 103 -4.71 -5.95 8.25
CA HIS A 103 -3.78 -7.08 8.17
C HIS A 103 -2.37 -6.64 8.59
N ALA A 104 -1.63 -7.52 9.25
CA ALA A 104 -0.31 -7.20 9.80
C ALA A 104 0.73 -6.75 8.76
N THR A 105 0.54 -7.06 7.49
CA THR A 105 1.43 -6.66 6.38
C THR A 105 0.91 -5.45 5.59
N ALA A 106 -0.25 -4.89 5.94
CA ALA A 106 -0.77 -3.69 5.29
C ALA A 106 0.02 -2.44 5.70
N GLN A 107 0.05 -1.46 4.83
CA GLN A 107 0.75 -0.18 5.05
C GLN A 107 -0.26 0.95 5.09
N VAL A 108 -0.31 1.67 6.20
CA VAL A 108 -1.18 2.83 6.42
C VAL A 108 -0.29 4.05 6.64
N LEU A 109 -0.24 4.93 5.64
CA LEU A 109 0.69 6.04 5.63
C LEU A 109 0.11 7.30 6.29
N ALA A 110 0.89 8.38 6.28
CA ALA A 110 0.59 9.60 7.03
C ALA A 110 -0.79 10.19 6.72
N GLY A 111 -1.53 10.57 7.76
CA GLY A 111 -2.81 11.25 7.65
C GLY A 111 -3.97 10.42 7.10
N CYS A 112 -3.81 9.11 6.96
CA CYS A 112 -4.92 8.23 6.61
C CYS A 112 -5.98 8.24 7.71
N ILE A 113 -7.25 8.22 7.30
CA ILE A 113 -8.40 8.06 8.20
C ILE A 113 -9.12 6.78 7.80
N ILE A 114 -9.25 5.85 8.75
CA ILE A 114 -9.95 4.58 8.54
C ILE A 114 -11.05 4.49 9.58
N ASN A 115 -12.29 4.55 9.13
CA ASN A 115 -13.46 4.60 10.01
C ASN A 115 -13.92 3.20 10.46
N HIS A 116 -14.94 3.20 11.32
CA HIS A 116 -15.46 2.03 12.04
C HIS A 116 -15.73 0.83 11.13
N SER A 117 -15.38 -0.37 11.59
CA SER A 117 -15.65 -1.65 10.93
C SER A 117 -15.03 -1.85 9.55
N ALA A 118 -14.08 -1.00 9.13
CA ALA A 118 -13.37 -1.20 7.88
C ALA A 118 -12.40 -2.41 7.97
N PHE A 119 -12.17 -3.07 6.83
CA PHE A 119 -11.21 -4.16 6.69
C PHE A 119 -10.17 -3.82 5.63
N VAL A 120 -8.88 -4.01 5.95
CA VAL A 120 -7.75 -3.81 5.04
C VAL A 120 -6.96 -5.11 4.91
N GLY A 121 -6.91 -5.65 3.71
CA GLY A 121 -6.27 -6.92 3.38
C GLY A 121 -4.73 -6.89 3.37
N ALA A 122 -4.14 -8.07 3.20
CA ALA A 122 -2.69 -8.26 3.19
C ALA A 122 -1.98 -7.46 2.08
N ASN A 123 -0.77 -6.98 2.36
CA ASN A 123 0.07 -6.25 1.39
C ASN A 123 -0.62 -5.03 0.73
N THR A 124 -1.72 -4.55 1.30
CA THR A 124 -2.45 -3.37 0.81
C THR A 124 -1.76 -2.10 1.29
N VAL A 125 -1.73 -1.09 0.43
CA VAL A 125 -1.19 0.24 0.76
C VAL A 125 -2.30 1.27 0.76
N LEU A 126 -2.47 1.97 1.88
CA LEU A 126 -3.26 3.19 1.98
C LEU A 126 -2.29 4.36 2.03
N TYR A 127 -2.21 5.11 0.95
CA TYR A 127 -1.23 6.18 0.81
C TYR A 127 -1.71 7.48 1.48
N THR A 128 -0.80 8.42 1.66
CA THR A 128 -0.94 9.69 2.41
C THR A 128 -2.30 10.35 2.21
N GLY A 129 -3.01 10.58 3.33
CA GLY A 129 -4.28 11.29 3.36
C GLY A 129 -5.48 10.56 2.74
N SER A 130 -5.39 9.25 2.52
CA SER A 130 -6.54 8.45 2.07
C SER A 130 -7.60 8.37 3.17
N ILE A 131 -8.88 8.41 2.78
CA ILE A 131 -10.03 8.33 3.67
C ILE A 131 -10.82 7.07 3.32
N ILE A 132 -10.98 6.20 4.30
CA ILE A 132 -11.72 4.94 4.20
C ILE A 132 -12.88 5.03 5.18
N GLU A 133 -14.08 5.21 4.67
CA GLU A 133 -15.28 5.32 5.48
C GLU A 133 -15.71 3.96 6.07
N HIS A 134 -16.75 4.01 6.94
CA HIS A 134 -17.23 2.87 7.69
C HIS A 134 -17.66 1.70 6.78
N ASP A 135 -17.50 0.46 7.27
CA ASP A 135 -17.91 -0.79 6.61
C ASP A 135 -17.24 -1.07 5.26
N CYS A 136 -16.17 -0.34 4.91
CA CYS A 136 -15.39 -0.60 3.72
C CYS A 136 -14.60 -1.91 3.85
N VAL A 137 -14.48 -2.63 2.74
CA VAL A 137 -13.64 -3.83 2.63
C VAL A 137 -12.65 -3.63 1.50
N ILE A 138 -11.35 -3.76 1.79
CA ILE A 138 -10.28 -3.64 0.80
C ILE A 138 -9.53 -4.96 0.74
N GLY A 139 -9.54 -5.58 -0.43
CA GLY A 139 -8.86 -6.84 -0.72
C GLY A 139 -7.34 -6.71 -0.69
N GLU A 140 -6.69 -7.86 -0.67
CA GLU A 140 -5.23 -7.96 -0.61
C GLU A 140 -4.54 -7.40 -1.85
N HIS A 141 -3.26 -7.02 -1.70
CA HIS A 141 -2.42 -6.50 -2.77
C HIS A 141 -2.94 -5.22 -3.45
N SER A 142 -3.96 -4.56 -2.88
CA SER A 142 -4.51 -3.33 -3.46
C SER A 142 -3.71 -2.10 -3.07
N TYR A 143 -3.70 -1.10 -3.95
CA TYR A 143 -2.91 0.11 -3.78
C TYR A 143 -3.78 1.34 -3.96
N LEU A 144 -4.03 2.05 -2.88
CA LEU A 144 -4.78 3.29 -2.87
C LEU A 144 -3.79 4.46 -2.81
N SER A 145 -3.66 5.18 -3.92
CA SER A 145 -2.75 6.32 -4.07
C SER A 145 -3.14 7.50 -3.16
N PRO A 146 -2.32 8.55 -3.04
CA PRO A 146 -2.61 9.67 -2.14
C PRO A 146 -4.01 10.27 -2.33
N ARG A 147 -4.67 10.57 -1.18
CA ARG A 147 -5.98 11.24 -1.14
C ARG A 147 -7.12 10.50 -1.82
N VAL A 148 -7.06 9.18 -1.91
CA VAL A 148 -8.22 8.38 -2.33
C VAL A 148 -9.28 8.43 -1.24
N THR A 149 -10.55 8.61 -1.64
CA THR A 149 -11.69 8.59 -0.73
C THR A 149 -12.63 7.43 -1.09
N LEU A 150 -12.82 6.50 -0.17
CA LEU A 150 -13.85 5.47 -0.25
C LEU A 150 -15.00 5.86 0.67
N CYS A 151 -16.19 6.12 0.13
CA CYS A 151 -17.39 6.34 0.92
C CYS A 151 -17.87 5.06 1.60
N GLY A 152 -18.84 5.17 2.52
CA GLY A 152 -19.30 4.06 3.35
C GLY A 152 -19.74 2.83 2.57
N GLY A 153 -19.36 1.64 3.06
CA GLY A 153 -19.76 0.36 2.50
C GLY A 153 -19.10 -0.05 1.19
N VAL A 154 -18.11 0.72 0.68
CA VAL A 154 -17.37 0.38 -0.55
C VAL A 154 -16.63 -0.94 -0.40
N LYS A 155 -16.70 -1.78 -1.44
CA LYS A 155 -15.96 -3.04 -1.50
C LYS A 155 -14.96 -3.01 -2.64
N VAL A 156 -13.69 -3.05 -2.30
CA VAL A 156 -12.57 -3.11 -3.25
C VAL A 156 -12.03 -4.54 -3.25
N GLY A 157 -11.94 -5.14 -4.42
CA GLY A 157 -11.38 -6.47 -4.62
C GLY A 157 -9.87 -6.53 -4.39
N ALA A 158 -9.28 -7.68 -4.70
CA ALA A 158 -7.83 -7.87 -4.64
C ALA A 158 -7.13 -7.23 -5.86
N ARG A 159 -5.86 -6.83 -5.69
CA ARG A 159 -5.01 -6.30 -6.78
C ARG A 159 -5.59 -5.07 -7.50
N VAL A 160 -6.38 -4.27 -6.81
CA VAL A 160 -6.96 -3.04 -7.37
C VAL A 160 -5.97 -1.90 -7.22
N PHE A 161 -5.78 -1.12 -8.29
CA PHE A 161 -5.05 0.15 -8.22
C PHE A 161 -6.04 1.32 -8.28
N ILE A 162 -5.98 2.21 -7.29
CA ILE A 162 -6.80 3.42 -7.26
C ILE A 162 -5.87 4.64 -7.30
N GLY A 163 -5.97 5.42 -8.38
CA GLY A 163 -5.15 6.60 -8.63
C GLY A 163 -5.45 7.76 -7.67
N ALA A 164 -4.47 8.65 -7.52
CA ALA A 164 -4.52 9.75 -6.56
C ALA A 164 -5.78 10.63 -6.71
N GLY A 165 -6.39 10.98 -5.59
CA GLY A 165 -7.57 11.85 -5.54
C GLY A 165 -8.86 11.25 -6.09
N ALA A 166 -8.89 9.96 -6.42
CA ALA A 166 -10.13 9.32 -6.84
C ALA A 166 -11.12 9.20 -5.69
N THR A 167 -12.41 9.30 -5.99
CA THR A 167 -13.52 9.17 -5.04
C THR A 167 -14.46 8.07 -5.48
N VAL A 168 -14.81 7.17 -4.57
CA VAL A 168 -15.74 6.06 -4.82
C VAL A 168 -16.99 6.27 -3.97
N LEU A 169 -18.17 6.34 -4.62
CA LEU A 169 -19.44 6.60 -3.95
C LEU A 169 -19.89 5.41 -3.08
N PRO A 170 -20.85 5.64 -2.14
CA PRO A 170 -21.26 4.63 -1.17
C PRO A 170 -21.74 3.32 -1.81
N ASN A 171 -21.39 2.19 -1.18
CA ASN A 171 -21.78 0.82 -1.54
C ASN A 171 -21.31 0.33 -2.91
N VAL A 172 -20.48 1.08 -3.63
CA VAL A 172 -19.90 0.66 -4.90
C VAL A 172 -18.95 -0.52 -4.69
N LYS A 173 -18.98 -1.47 -5.63
CA LYS A 173 -18.06 -2.61 -5.70
C LYS A 173 -17.05 -2.41 -6.82
N ILE A 174 -15.78 -2.61 -6.52
CA ILE A 174 -14.68 -2.59 -7.50
C ILE A 174 -14.11 -4.00 -7.57
N GLY A 175 -14.22 -4.63 -8.74
CA GLY A 175 -13.76 -5.99 -8.98
C GLY A 175 -12.25 -6.14 -8.95
N ASP A 176 -11.78 -7.36 -8.78
CA ASP A 176 -10.35 -7.71 -8.71
C ASP A 176 -9.57 -7.20 -9.92
N GLY A 177 -8.36 -6.69 -9.68
CA GLY A 177 -7.47 -6.21 -10.75
C GLY A 177 -7.94 -4.95 -11.47
N ALA A 178 -9.03 -4.31 -11.04
CA ALA A 178 -9.49 -3.08 -11.65
C ALA A 178 -8.52 -1.92 -11.41
N THR A 179 -8.52 -0.97 -12.34
CA THR A 179 -7.74 0.27 -12.25
C THR A 179 -8.66 1.48 -12.27
N ILE A 180 -8.60 2.30 -11.25
CA ILE A 180 -9.30 3.57 -11.16
C ILE A 180 -8.29 4.68 -11.43
N ALA A 181 -8.50 5.48 -12.46
CA ALA A 181 -7.59 6.58 -12.80
C ALA A 181 -7.61 7.69 -11.73
N ALA A 182 -6.52 8.46 -11.67
CA ALA A 182 -6.42 9.60 -10.76
C ALA A 182 -7.56 10.61 -11.00
N GLY A 183 -8.13 11.14 -9.90
CA GLY A 183 -9.21 12.12 -9.94
C GLY A 183 -10.56 11.59 -10.42
N ALA A 184 -10.71 10.30 -10.67
CA ALA A 184 -11.98 9.72 -11.11
C ALA A 184 -13.03 9.75 -9.99
N VAL A 185 -14.31 9.94 -10.35
CA VAL A 185 -15.46 9.79 -9.45
C VAL A 185 -16.25 8.57 -9.88
N VAL A 186 -16.11 7.48 -9.12
CA VAL A 186 -16.75 6.20 -9.41
C VAL A 186 -18.15 6.18 -8.80
N THR A 187 -19.16 6.14 -9.65
CA THR A 187 -20.57 6.26 -9.27
C THR A 187 -21.37 4.95 -9.40
N SER A 188 -20.74 3.89 -9.93
CA SER A 188 -21.34 2.57 -10.13
C SER A 188 -20.28 1.49 -10.03
N ASP A 189 -20.70 0.24 -9.88
CA ASP A 189 -19.82 -0.91 -9.80
C ASP A 189 -18.86 -0.99 -11.00
N VAL A 190 -17.64 -1.47 -10.74
CA VAL A 190 -16.58 -1.64 -11.74
C VAL A 190 -16.24 -3.12 -11.82
N ASP A 191 -16.36 -3.71 -13.00
CA ASP A 191 -16.02 -5.12 -13.21
C ASP A 191 -14.52 -5.37 -13.03
N ALA A 192 -14.19 -6.65 -12.75
CA ALA A 192 -12.82 -7.08 -12.61
C ALA A 192 -11.97 -6.77 -13.86
N ASN A 193 -10.71 -6.39 -13.64
CA ASN A 193 -9.73 -6.07 -14.68
C ASN A 193 -10.14 -4.92 -15.62
N ARG A 194 -11.11 -4.08 -15.25
CA ARG A 194 -11.47 -2.89 -16.01
C ARG A 194 -10.68 -1.67 -15.56
N THR A 195 -10.41 -0.80 -16.51
CA THR A 195 -9.90 0.55 -16.24
C THR A 195 -11.04 1.55 -16.42
N VAL A 196 -11.24 2.42 -15.40
CA VAL A 196 -12.22 3.50 -15.45
C VAL A 196 -11.57 4.84 -15.17
N MET A 197 -12.05 5.92 -15.83
CA MET A 197 -11.56 7.28 -15.64
C MET A 197 -12.67 8.32 -15.83
N GLY A 198 -12.44 9.52 -15.28
CA GLY A 198 -13.28 10.71 -15.49
C GLY A 198 -14.29 10.96 -14.38
N VAL A 199 -15.14 11.99 -14.57
CA VAL A 199 -16.20 12.45 -13.66
C VAL A 199 -17.48 12.64 -14.46
N PRO A 200 -18.46 11.71 -14.37
CA PRO A 200 -18.39 10.41 -13.69
C PRO A 200 -17.41 9.45 -14.40
N ALA A 201 -16.87 8.50 -13.65
CA ALA A 201 -15.94 7.50 -14.20
C ALA A 201 -16.63 6.59 -15.22
N LYS A 202 -15.95 6.34 -16.33
CA LYS A 202 -16.40 5.46 -17.42
C LYS A 202 -15.29 4.47 -17.77
N VAL A 203 -15.70 3.28 -18.23
CA VAL A 203 -14.78 2.27 -18.73
C VAL A 203 -14.02 2.82 -19.93
N VAL A 204 -12.71 2.58 -19.95
CA VAL A 204 -11.86 2.89 -21.10
C VAL A 204 -11.36 1.59 -21.74
N ASP A 205 -11.60 1.43 -23.02
CA ASP A 205 -11.40 0.18 -23.79
C ASP A 205 -9.96 -0.08 -24.21
N SER A 206 -8.98 0.50 -23.57
CA SER A 206 -7.57 0.19 -23.86
C SER A 206 -6.76 0.00 -22.62
N PRO A 207 -6.20 -1.18 -22.39
CA PRO A 207 -5.07 -1.32 -21.49
C PRO A 207 -3.90 -0.56 -22.11
N ARG A 208 -3.48 0.54 -21.51
CA ARG A 208 -2.23 1.22 -21.85
C ARG A 208 -1.10 0.81 -20.93
#